data_cfe4f7eeeca13baa78ef4a1dd7b7b2ec
#
_entry.id   cfe4f7eeeca13baa78ef4a1dd7b7b2ec
#
_cell.length_a   1.000
_cell.length_b   1.000
_cell.length_c   1.000
_cell.angle_alpha   90.00
_cell.angle_beta   90.00
_cell.angle_gamma   90.00
#
_symmetry.space_group_name_H-M   'P 1'
#
loop_
_entity.id
_entity.type
_entity.pdbx_description
1 polymer ?
#
loop_
_entity_poly.entity_id
_entity_poly.type
_entity_poly.pdbx_seq_one_letter_code
_entity_poly.pdbx_strand_id
1 'polypeptide(L)'
;MLTDKDFRFHPTQKPVALYAWIFNRYAKKGDKILDTHLGSGSSRIAAYDAGLDFVGLEIDNDYFDKQEERFAAHTAQCSLFVK
;
A
#
# COMPACT_ATOMS: atom_id res chain seq x y z
N MET A 1 -0.89 5.28 -15.27
CA MET A 1 -1.78 6.39 -14.89
C MET A 1 -2.39 6.21 -13.52
N LEU A 2 -2.43 7.26 -12.75
CA LEU A 2 -3.05 7.23 -11.42
C LEU A 2 -4.56 7.24 -11.57
N THR A 3 -5.24 6.50 -10.69
CA THR A 3 -6.70 6.42 -10.76
C THR A 3 -7.33 7.26 -9.66
N ASP A 4 -8.52 7.75 -9.91
CA ASP A 4 -9.25 8.55 -8.94
C ASP A 4 -9.60 7.78 -7.69
N LYS A 5 -9.75 6.48 -7.80
CA LYS A 5 -10.11 5.65 -6.65
C LYS A 5 -9.13 5.78 -5.51
N ASP A 6 -7.86 6.02 -5.82
CA ASP A 6 -6.83 6.11 -4.81
C ASP A 6 -6.88 7.40 -4.02
N PHE A 7 -7.70 8.36 -4.42
CA PHE A 7 -7.78 9.65 -3.74
C PHE A 7 -8.97 9.82 -2.82
N ARG A 8 -9.87 8.86 -2.76
CA ARG A 8 -11.14 9.01 -2.07
C ARG A 8 -11.09 8.78 -0.59
N PHE A 9 -10.14 8.02 -0.15
CA PHE A 9 -10.09 7.51 1.19
C PHE A 9 -9.52 8.53 2.18
N HIS A 10 -8.55 9.29 1.74
CA HIS A 10 -7.78 10.19 2.60
C HIS A 10 -7.44 11.43 1.80
N PRO A 11 -7.66 12.64 2.36
CA PRO A 11 -7.42 13.88 1.60
C PRO A 11 -6.03 14.01 1.02
N THR A 12 -5.04 13.47 1.70
CA THR A 12 -3.64 13.54 1.27
C THR A 12 -3.13 12.19 0.78
N GLN A 13 -4.04 11.28 0.48
CA GLN A 13 -3.66 9.95 0.03
C GLN A 13 -2.88 10.01 -1.27
N LYS A 14 -1.78 9.27 -1.30
CA LYS A 14 -1.02 9.09 -2.52
C LYS A 14 -1.43 7.79 -3.19
N PRO A 15 -1.46 7.76 -4.52
CA PRO A 15 -1.91 6.55 -5.22
C PRO A 15 -0.90 5.41 -5.11
N VAL A 16 -1.41 4.20 -5.14
CA VAL A 16 -0.58 3.01 -5.14
C VAL A 16 0.42 3.03 -6.29
N ALA A 17 0.00 3.52 -7.45
CA ALA A 17 0.85 3.54 -8.63
C ALA A 17 2.12 4.36 -8.43
N LEU A 18 2.05 5.43 -7.63
CA LEU A 18 3.23 6.23 -7.32
C LEU A 18 4.28 5.39 -6.56
N TYR A 19 3.83 4.68 -5.53
CA TYR A 19 4.74 3.83 -4.76
C TYR A 19 5.25 2.67 -5.58
N ALA A 20 4.41 2.09 -6.42
CA ALA A 20 4.83 1.01 -7.30
C ALA A 20 5.96 1.47 -8.23
N TRP A 21 5.83 2.69 -8.77
CA TRP A 21 6.86 3.25 -9.62
C TRP A 21 8.16 3.45 -8.86
N ILE A 22 8.10 4.01 -7.63
CA ILE A 22 9.28 4.24 -6.81
C ILE A 22 9.96 2.92 -6.48
N PHE A 23 9.20 1.93 -6.04
CA PHE A 23 9.77 0.64 -5.64
C PHE A 23 10.38 -0.09 -6.83
N ASN A 24 9.76 0.02 -7.99
CA ASN A 24 10.31 -0.60 -9.19
C ASN A 24 11.68 -0.02 -9.57
N ARG A 25 11.89 1.27 -9.30
CA ARG A 25 13.16 1.91 -9.64
C ARG A 25 14.23 1.72 -8.59
N TYR A 26 13.86 1.70 -7.31
CA TYR A 26 14.83 1.82 -6.22
C TYR A 26 14.89 0.65 -5.27
N ALA A 27 13.97 -0.27 -5.34
CA ALA A 27 13.93 -1.40 -4.43
C ALA A 27 14.08 -2.72 -5.20
N LYS A 28 14.63 -3.71 -4.50
CA LYS A 28 14.74 -5.07 -5.03
C LYS A 28 13.83 -5.97 -4.24
N LYS A 29 13.32 -7.01 -4.86
CA LYS A 29 12.50 -8.00 -4.18
C LYS A 29 13.20 -8.47 -2.91
N GLY A 30 12.47 -8.44 -1.81
CA GLY A 30 13.00 -8.82 -0.50
C GLY A 30 13.54 -7.66 0.32
N ASP A 31 13.68 -6.48 -0.26
CA ASP A 31 14.08 -5.30 0.52
C ASP A 31 13.00 -4.96 1.54
N LYS A 32 13.41 -4.34 2.64
CA LYS A 32 12.50 -3.92 3.69
C LYS A 32 12.16 -2.45 3.54
N ILE A 33 10.88 -2.15 3.60
CA ILE A 33 10.35 -0.80 3.51
C ILE A 33 9.79 -0.40 4.86
N LEU A 34 10.13 0.79 5.31
CA LEU A 34 9.56 1.37 6.52
C LEU A 34 8.80 2.64 6.16
N ASP A 35 7.53 2.69 6.50
CA ASP A 35 6.71 3.87 6.28
C ASP A 35 6.15 4.33 7.63
N THR A 36 6.63 5.46 8.12
CA THR A 36 6.22 6.00 9.43
C THR A 36 4.91 6.78 9.36
N HIS A 37 4.38 7.00 8.18
CA HIS A 37 3.12 7.72 7.97
C HIS A 37 2.25 6.93 7.00
N LEU A 38 1.78 5.78 7.47
CA LEU A 38 1.10 4.80 6.62
C LEU A 38 -0.16 5.35 5.94
N GLY A 39 -0.93 6.16 6.67
CA GLY A 39 -2.14 6.77 6.14
C GLY A 39 -3.12 5.73 5.61
N SER A 40 -3.44 5.85 4.33
CA SER A 40 -4.40 4.95 3.68
C SER A 40 -3.82 3.59 3.30
N GLY A 41 -2.52 3.42 3.45
CA GLY A 41 -1.88 2.14 3.18
C GLY A 41 -1.47 1.90 1.73
N SER A 42 -1.39 2.93 0.91
CA SER A 42 -1.01 2.78 -0.49
C SER A 42 0.41 2.20 -0.64
N SER A 43 1.34 2.64 0.21
CA SER A 43 2.70 2.11 0.19
C SER A 43 2.72 0.64 0.57
N ARG A 44 1.89 0.24 1.53
CA ARG A 44 1.80 -1.16 1.95
C ARG A 44 1.32 -2.06 0.82
N ILE A 45 0.31 -1.61 0.10
CA ILE A 45 -0.22 -2.37 -1.04
C ILE A 45 0.85 -2.51 -2.12
N ALA A 46 1.53 -1.41 -2.46
CA ALA A 46 2.56 -1.43 -3.47
C ALA A 46 3.74 -2.34 -3.08
N ALA A 47 4.13 -2.30 -1.80
CA ALA A 47 5.20 -3.14 -1.30
C ALA A 47 4.82 -4.63 -1.38
N TYR A 48 3.58 -4.94 -1.02
CA TYR A 48 3.08 -6.31 -1.11
C TYR A 48 3.16 -6.82 -2.55
N ASP A 49 2.68 -6.01 -3.49
CA ASP A 49 2.68 -6.41 -4.90
C ASP A 49 4.10 -6.55 -5.46
N ALA A 50 5.04 -5.78 -4.94
CA ALA A 50 6.43 -5.82 -5.39
C ALA A 50 7.25 -6.91 -4.69
N GLY A 51 6.68 -7.62 -3.73
CA GLY A 51 7.40 -8.66 -3.01
C GLY A 51 8.40 -8.13 -2.00
N LEU A 52 8.10 -6.98 -1.38
CA LEU A 52 8.98 -6.37 -0.40
C LEU A 52 8.49 -6.64 1.02
N ASP A 53 9.42 -6.65 1.97
CA ASP A 53 9.05 -6.66 3.38
C ASP A 53 8.60 -5.26 3.77
N PHE A 54 7.59 -5.16 4.62
CA PHE A 54 7.00 -3.87 4.92
C PHE A 54 6.69 -3.73 6.41
N VAL A 55 7.04 -2.56 6.95
CA VAL A 55 6.62 -2.15 8.29
C VAL A 55 6.01 -0.76 8.16
N GLY A 56 4.77 -0.61 8.59
CA GLY A 56 4.08 0.67 8.52
C GLY A 56 3.55 1.07 9.88
N LEU A 57 3.55 2.38 10.15
CA LEU A 57 3.05 2.95 11.39
C LEU A 57 1.99 3.98 11.07
N GLU A 58 0.92 3.98 11.86
CA GLU A 58 -0.16 4.93 11.73
C GLU A 58 -0.75 5.20 13.11
N ILE A 59 -0.71 6.45 13.55
CA ILE A 59 -1.19 6.81 14.89
C ILE A 59 -2.68 7.14 14.92
N ASP A 60 -3.29 7.42 13.78
CA ASP A 60 -4.73 7.68 13.72
C ASP A 60 -5.46 6.35 13.62
N ASN A 61 -6.26 6.03 14.63
CA ASN A 61 -6.93 4.74 14.71
C ASN A 61 -7.90 4.50 13.57
N ASP A 62 -8.61 5.54 13.14
CA ASP A 62 -9.57 5.40 12.04
C ASP A 62 -8.86 5.07 10.75
N TYR A 63 -7.76 5.76 10.46
CA TYR A 63 -6.98 5.46 9.27
C TYR A 63 -6.30 4.11 9.37
N PHE A 64 -5.86 3.73 10.56
CA PHE A 64 -5.24 2.42 10.74
C PHE A 64 -6.24 1.31 10.40
N ASP A 65 -7.45 1.41 10.93
CA ASP A 65 -8.48 0.39 10.69
C ASP A 65 -8.85 0.33 9.20
N LYS A 66 -9.00 1.48 8.58
CA LYS A 66 -9.37 1.51 7.17
C LYS A 66 -8.28 0.96 6.26
N GLN A 67 -7.01 1.23 6.57
CA GLN A 67 -5.95 0.68 5.75
C GLN A 67 -5.84 -0.84 5.95
N GLU A 68 -6.15 -1.35 7.14
CA GLU A 68 -6.20 -2.78 7.36
C GLU A 68 -7.27 -3.43 6.50
N GLU A 69 -8.45 -2.84 6.47
CA GLU A 69 -9.55 -3.33 5.64
C GLU A 69 -9.18 -3.30 4.16
N ARG A 70 -8.59 -2.20 3.73
CA ARG A 70 -8.17 -2.04 2.33
C ARG A 70 -7.13 -3.07 1.94
N PHE A 71 -6.16 -3.29 2.81
CA PHE A 71 -5.11 -4.27 2.54
C PHE A 71 -5.67 -5.69 2.52
N ALA A 72 -6.55 -6.01 3.45
CA ALA A 72 -7.19 -7.33 3.50
C ALA A 72 -7.98 -7.59 2.22
N ALA A 73 -8.72 -6.59 1.75
CA ALA A 73 -9.47 -6.73 0.50
C ALA A 73 -8.53 -6.93 -0.69
N HIS A 74 -7.42 -6.20 -0.73
CA HIS A 74 -6.47 -6.32 -1.82
C HIS A 74 -5.84 -7.71 -1.87
N THR A 75 -5.42 -8.23 -0.72
CA THR A 75 -4.79 -9.55 -0.66
C THR A 75 -5.77 -10.66 -0.97
N ALA A 76 -7.02 -10.52 -0.53
CA ALA A 76 -8.06 -11.49 -0.84
C ALA A 76 -8.33 -11.53 -2.34
N GLN A 77 -8.38 -10.37 -2.98
CA GLN A 77 -8.58 -10.29 -4.42
C GLN A 77 -7.43 -10.94 -5.17
N CYS A 78 -6.20 -10.68 -4.75
CA CYS A 78 -5.04 -11.29 -5.37
C CYS A 78 -5.08 -12.81 -5.24
N SER A 79 -5.54 -13.32 -4.10
CA SER A 79 -5.64 -14.76 -3.88
C SER A 79 -6.61 -15.45 -4.83
N LEU A 80 -7.60 -14.72 -5.34
CA LEU A 80 -8.56 -15.29 -6.29
C LEU A 80 -7.92 -15.54 -7.65
N PHE A 81 -6.88 -14.79 -7.99
CA PHE A 81 -6.27 -14.87 -9.31
C PHE A 81 -4.93 -15.59 -9.32
N VAL A 82 -4.33 -15.79 -8.17
CA VAL A 82 -3.05 -16.49 -8.06
C VAL A 82 -3.31 -17.92 -7.66
N LYS A 83 -2.92 -18.83 -8.50
CA LYS A 83 -3.17 -20.26 -8.26
C LYS A 83 -1.90 -21.04 -8.13
#